data_ce612beae98846dff38177ea2285b619
#
_entry.id   ce612beae98846dff38177ea2285b619
#
_cell.length_a   1.000
_cell.length_b   1.000
_cell.length_c   1.000
_cell.angle_alpha   90.00
_cell.angle_beta   90.00
_cell.angle_gamma   90.00
#
_symmetry.space_group_name_H-M   'P 1'
#
loop_
_entity.id
_entity.type
_entity.pdbx_description
1 polymer ?
#
loop_
_entity_poly.entity_id
_entity_poly.type
_entity_poly.pdbx_seq_one_letter_code
_entity_poly.pdbx_strand_id
1 'polypeptide(L)'
;MSRALNAVVAINGDFYTQRKDGLIYRQGVPFRYDLNHRKDVLVIDEAGDLHAFLANEGRTQEMVDFLQAGHTIVNAFTFGPALVKDGQFLPIPESYSVRDDGTARGLFDSLLPSPRMVIGQTGPLEYVFVEAEGRSAISKGVTTDQMGEFMLTLGVETAYCLDGGNSCIMFFHGKYYDSTYKENEREISDIIYVCSAVPEGGK
;
A
#
# COMPACT_ATOMS: atom_id res chain seq x y z
N MET A 1 5.07 -18.65 -0.70
CA MET A 1 3.90 -18.17 0.11
C MET A 1 2.63 -18.11 -0.75
N SER A 2 2.54 -17.35 -1.83
CA SER A 2 1.33 -17.23 -2.67
C SER A 2 0.71 -18.54 -3.14
N ARG A 3 1.52 -19.51 -3.59
CA ARG A 3 1.03 -20.86 -3.98
C ARG A 3 0.43 -21.63 -2.82
N ALA A 4 1.02 -21.57 -1.63
CA ALA A 4 0.51 -22.28 -0.45
C ALA A 4 -0.82 -21.70 0.06
N LEU A 5 -1.16 -20.47 -0.34
CA LEU A 5 -2.38 -19.76 0.03
C LEU A 5 -3.45 -19.77 -1.08
N ASN A 6 -3.22 -20.50 -2.18
CA ASN A 6 -4.10 -20.46 -3.37
C ASN A 6 -4.39 -19.02 -3.83
N ALA A 7 -3.39 -18.14 -3.76
CA ALA A 7 -3.52 -16.75 -4.13
C ALA A 7 -3.58 -16.59 -5.65
N VAL A 8 -4.61 -15.92 -6.14
CA VAL A 8 -4.74 -15.51 -7.54
C VAL A 8 -3.81 -14.36 -7.84
N VAL A 9 -3.80 -13.36 -6.95
CA VAL A 9 -2.89 -12.22 -6.98
C VAL A 9 -2.29 -12.01 -5.60
N ALA A 10 -1.03 -11.61 -5.54
CA ALA A 10 -0.35 -11.19 -4.32
C ALA A 10 0.60 -10.05 -4.64
N ILE A 11 0.62 -9.05 -3.77
CA ILE A 11 1.52 -7.90 -3.83
C ILE A 11 2.27 -7.76 -2.50
N ASN A 12 3.38 -7.03 -2.48
CA ASN A 12 4.03 -6.65 -1.22
C ASN A 12 3.12 -5.74 -0.40
N GLY A 13 3.28 -5.81 0.92
CA GLY A 13 2.62 -4.91 1.86
C GLY A 13 3.48 -3.69 2.20
N ASP A 14 3.51 -3.34 3.48
CA ASP A 14 4.32 -2.26 4.00
C ASP A 14 5.70 -2.74 4.51
N PHE A 15 6.47 -1.82 5.10
CA PHE A 15 7.83 -2.06 5.59
C PHE A 15 7.88 -2.12 7.13
N TYR A 16 6.85 -2.67 7.78
CA TYR A 16 6.63 -2.52 9.22
C TYR A 16 7.71 -3.18 10.09
N THR A 17 8.33 -4.27 9.64
CA THR A 17 9.38 -4.97 10.41
C THR A 17 10.64 -4.13 10.59
N GLN A 18 10.87 -3.17 9.70
CA GLN A 18 12.03 -2.26 9.71
C GLN A 18 11.74 -0.92 10.40
N ARG A 19 10.52 -0.76 10.95
CA ARG A 19 10.07 0.46 11.62
C ARG A 19 9.60 0.15 13.03
N LYS A 20 9.58 1.18 13.89
CA LYS A 20 9.12 1.08 15.28
C LYS A 20 7.77 1.76 15.50
N ASP A 21 7.32 2.55 14.54
CA ASP A 21 6.10 3.36 14.54
C ASP A 21 5.02 2.77 13.62
N GLY A 22 3.84 3.32 13.70
CA GLY A 22 2.70 3.06 12.82
C GLY A 22 1.60 2.18 13.42
N LEU A 23 0.45 2.22 12.76
CA LEU A 23 -0.68 1.35 13.05
C LEU A 23 -0.57 0.09 12.20
N ILE A 24 -0.40 -1.06 12.84
CA ILE A 24 -0.19 -2.34 12.16
C ILE A 24 -1.17 -3.37 12.69
N TYR A 25 -2.11 -3.77 11.84
CA TYR A 25 -3.06 -4.84 12.09
C TYR A 25 -2.98 -5.86 10.94
N ARG A 26 -3.09 -7.14 11.27
CA ARG A 26 -3.17 -8.22 10.28
C ARG A 26 -4.25 -9.20 10.72
N GLN A 27 -5.28 -9.34 9.89
CA GLN A 27 -6.43 -10.25 10.14
C GLN A 27 -7.07 -10.01 11.52
N GLY A 28 -7.31 -8.75 11.89
CA GLY A 28 -7.91 -8.35 13.16
C GLY A 28 -6.95 -8.37 14.36
N VAL A 29 -5.71 -8.85 14.19
CA VAL A 29 -4.72 -8.91 15.28
C VAL A 29 -3.86 -7.64 15.27
N PRO A 30 -3.81 -6.86 16.37
CA PRO A 30 -2.93 -5.72 16.51
C PRO A 30 -1.48 -6.16 16.77
N PHE A 31 -0.57 -5.76 15.89
CA PHE A 31 0.87 -5.92 16.08
C PHE A 31 1.51 -4.66 16.65
N ARG A 32 0.95 -3.50 16.33
CA ARG A 32 1.39 -2.20 16.82
C ARG A 32 0.24 -1.20 16.76
N TYR A 33 0.15 -0.36 17.77
CA TYR A 33 -0.83 0.72 17.82
C TYR A 33 -0.10 2.04 18.10
N ASP A 34 0.38 2.67 17.05
CA ASP A 34 1.00 3.99 17.10
C ASP A 34 0.52 4.79 15.89
N LEU A 35 -0.25 5.84 16.17
CA LEU A 35 -0.72 6.77 15.15
C LEU A 35 0.34 7.84 14.92
N ASN A 36 1.42 7.48 14.22
CA ASN A 36 2.47 8.41 13.85
C ASN A 36 1.95 9.46 12.87
N HIS A 37 2.12 10.74 13.21
CA HIS A 37 1.66 11.88 12.41
C HIS A 37 2.39 12.07 11.08
N ARG A 38 3.50 11.39 10.88
CA ARG A 38 4.37 11.58 9.69
C ARG A 38 4.00 10.69 8.51
N LYS A 39 3.16 9.70 8.72
CA LYS A 39 2.76 8.73 7.70
C LYS A 39 1.25 8.59 7.68
N ASP A 40 0.70 8.53 6.49
CA ASP A 40 -0.70 8.15 6.33
C ASP A 40 -0.88 6.69 6.72
N VAL A 41 -2.10 6.34 7.10
CA VAL A 41 -2.49 4.98 7.47
C VAL A 41 -3.58 4.52 6.52
N LEU A 42 -3.42 3.32 5.96
CA LEU A 42 -4.50 2.60 5.29
C LEU A 42 -5.11 1.61 6.26
N VAL A 43 -6.42 1.63 6.41
CA VAL A 43 -7.20 0.60 7.10
C VAL A 43 -8.04 -0.15 6.07
N ILE A 44 -8.15 -1.45 6.24
CA ILE A 44 -9.15 -2.31 5.59
C ILE A 44 -10.07 -2.78 6.71
N ASP A 45 -11.35 -2.46 6.60
CA ASP A 45 -12.35 -2.78 7.61
C ASP A 45 -12.97 -4.18 7.41
N GLU A 46 -13.97 -4.53 8.21
CA GLU A 46 -14.68 -5.80 8.17
C GLU A 46 -15.51 -6.01 6.90
N ALA A 47 -15.91 -4.93 6.21
CA ALA A 47 -16.59 -5.00 4.92
C ALA A 47 -15.59 -5.18 3.75
N GLY A 48 -14.30 -4.99 4.03
CA GLY A 48 -13.22 -4.95 3.03
C GLY A 48 -13.00 -3.56 2.45
N ASP A 49 -13.66 -2.53 2.96
CA ASP A 49 -13.50 -1.18 2.44
C ASP A 49 -12.16 -0.54 2.88
N LEU A 50 -11.59 0.24 1.97
CA LEU A 50 -10.32 0.94 2.16
C LEU A 50 -10.55 2.33 2.74
N HIS A 51 -9.96 2.63 3.89
CA HIS A 51 -10.03 3.92 4.55
C HIS A 51 -8.62 4.53 4.70
N ALA A 52 -8.41 5.71 4.12
CA ALA A 52 -7.15 6.44 4.23
C ALA A 52 -7.24 7.50 5.35
N PHE A 53 -6.38 7.37 6.37
CA PHE A 53 -6.24 8.32 7.47
C PHE A 53 -4.96 9.14 7.27
N LEU A 54 -5.11 10.42 6.98
CA LEU A 54 -3.98 11.28 6.62
C LEU A 54 -3.14 11.67 7.84
N ALA A 55 -1.86 11.90 7.61
CA ALA A 55 -0.90 12.32 8.64
C ALA A 55 -1.11 13.80 9.04
N ASN A 56 -2.17 14.08 9.78
CA ASN A 56 -2.53 15.40 10.28
C ASN A 56 -3.00 15.33 11.74
N GLU A 57 -3.25 16.49 12.36
CA GLU A 57 -3.68 16.58 13.75
C GLU A 57 -5.07 15.98 13.99
N GLY A 58 -5.94 15.94 12.98
CA GLY A 58 -7.30 15.40 13.06
C GLY A 58 -7.36 13.86 13.03
N ARG A 59 -6.31 13.17 12.62
CA ARG A 59 -6.32 11.72 12.38
C ARG A 59 -6.78 10.90 13.60
N THR A 60 -6.34 11.28 14.79
CA THR A 60 -6.72 10.54 16.00
C THR A 60 -8.23 10.61 16.22
N GLN A 61 -8.84 11.78 16.02
CA GLN A 61 -10.28 11.94 16.14
C GLN A 61 -11.02 11.20 15.02
N GLU A 62 -10.55 11.29 13.78
CA GLU A 62 -11.10 10.56 12.64
C GLU A 62 -11.11 9.04 12.89
N MET A 63 -10.02 8.50 13.46
CA MET A 63 -9.95 7.09 13.84
C MET A 63 -10.92 6.72 14.98
N VAL A 64 -11.08 7.60 15.96
CA VAL A 64 -12.05 7.41 17.05
C VAL A 64 -13.46 7.38 16.49
N ASP A 65 -13.81 8.34 15.63
CA ASP A 65 -15.13 8.43 14.99
C ASP A 65 -15.43 7.20 14.15
N PHE A 66 -14.46 6.72 13.39
CA PHE A 66 -14.52 5.47 12.62
C PHE A 66 -14.87 4.26 13.50
N LEU A 67 -14.16 4.08 14.61
CA LEU A 67 -14.42 2.98 15.55
C LEU A 67 -15.77 3.12 16.27
N GLN A 68 -16.17 4.36 16.62
CA GLN A 68 -17.47 4.64 17.25
C GLN A 68 -18.65 4.43 16.28
N ALA A 69 -18.43 4.59 14.99
CA ALA A 69 -19.42 4.24 13.95
C ALA A 69 -19.66 2.73 13.84
N GLY A 70 -18.85 1.91 14.51
CA GLY A 70 -19.00 0.45 14.58
C GLY A 70 -18.06 -0.31 13.63
N HIS A 71 -17.19 0.40 12.91
CA HIS A 71 -16.19 -0.27 12.07
C HIS A 71 -15.10 -0.95 12.89
N THR A 72 -14.54 -2.00 12.34
CA THR A 72 -13.41 -2.73 12.94
C THR A 72 -12.22 -2.75 12.00
N ILE A 73 -11.02 -2.77 12.58
CA ILE A 73 -9.77 -2.82 11.81
C ILE A 73 -9.42 -4.29 11.55
N VAL A 74 -9.54 -4.74 10.31
CA VAL A 74 -9.08 -6.07 9.88
C VAL A 74 -7.61 -6.02 9.51
N ASN A 75 -7.23 -5.07 8.66
CA ASN A 75 -5.82 -4.82 8.34
C ASN A 75 -5.53 -3.33 8.44
N ALA A 76 -4.32 -2.97 8.85
CA ALA A 76 -3.84 -1.60 8.81
C ALA A 76 -2.37 -1.57 8.39
N PHE A 77 -2.05 -0.64 7.50
CA PHE A 77 -0.73 -0.44 6.91
C PHE A 77 -0.28 1.00 7.14
N THR A 78 0.98 1.16 7.55
CA THR A 78 1.59 2.49 7.71
C THR A 78 2.83 2.61 6.84
N PHE A 79 2.65 3.07 5.63
CA PHE A 79 3.71 3.37 4.67
C PHE A 79 3.43 4.70 3.97
N GLY A 80 2.44 4.73 3.10
CA GLY A 80 1.93 5.90 2.38
C GLY A 80 2.88 6.46 1.31
N PRO A 81 2.48 7.55 0.74
CA PRO A 81 1.30 8.34 1.09
C PRO A 81 -0.02 7.73 0.61
N ALA A 82 -1.15 8.23 1.13
CA ALA A 82 -2.42 8.14 0.46
C ALA A 82 -2.35 9.01 -0.81
N LEU A 83 -2.87 8.49 -1.92
CA LEU A 83 -2.80 9.14 -3.24
C LEU A 83 -4.14 9.71 -3.67
N VAL A 84 -5.20 9.01 -3.29
CA VAL A 84 -6.59 9.39 -3.57
C VAL A 84 -7.40 9.10 -2.31
N LYS A 85 -8.27 10.04 -1.94
CA LYS A 85 -9.28 9.90 -0.88
C LYS A 85 -10.58 10.54 -1.36
N ASP A 86 -11.69 9.83 -1.20
CA ASP A 86 -13.02 10.26 -1.63
C ASP A 86 -13.04 10.71 -3.12
N GLY A 87 -12.34 9.97 -3.98
CA GLY A 87 -12.20 10.28 -5.40
C GLY A 87 -11.39 11.54 -5.72
N GLN A 88 -10.69 12.11 -4.75
CA GLN A 88 -9.87 13.31 -4.91
C GLN A 88 -8.38 12.99 -4.84
N PHE A 89 -7.61 13.53 -5.80
CA PHE A 89 -6.14 13.46 -5.77
C PHE A 89 -5.59 14.19 -4.54
N LEU A 90 -4.64 13.56 -3.88
CA LEU A 90 -3.92 14.12 -2.74
C LEU A 90 -2.48 14.48 -3.16
N PRO A 91 -2.12 15.77 -3.16
CA PRO A 91 -0.73 16.18 -3.38
C PRO A 91 0.18 15.56 -2.31
N ILE A 92 1.36 15.09 -2.75
CA ILE A 92 2.27 14.41 -1.83
C ILE A 92 2.91 15.41 -0.86
N PRO A 93 2.74 15.23 0.47
CA PRO A 93 3.36 16.11 1.45
C PRO A 93 4.89 16.06 1.39
N GLU A 94 5.54 17.22 1.57
CA GLU A 94 7.02 17.31 1.62
C GLU A 94 7.64 16.40 2.69
N SER A 95 6.91 16.07 3.75
CA SER A 95 7.34 15.13 4.80
C SER A 95 7.72 13.75 4.25
N TYR A 96 7.24 13.38 3.07
CA TYR A 96 7.63 12.15 2.39
C TYR A 96 8.97 12.24 1.64
N SER A 97 9.52 13.44 1.45
CA SER A 97 10.84 13.67 0.83
C SER A 97 11.98 13.78 1.84
N VAL A 98 11.65 13.88 3.13
CA VAL A 98 12.64 13.99 4.20
C VAL A 98 12.55 12.84 5.20
N ARG A 99 13.66 12.55 5.88
CA ARG A 99 13.71 11.60 7.00
C ARG A 99 13.29 12.30 8.30
N ASP A 100 13.17 11.52 9.36
CA ASP A 100 12.78 12.01 10.70
C ASP A 100 13.78 13.01 11.28
N ASP A 101 15.04 12.94 10.85
CA ASP A 101 16.11 13.89 11.22
C ASP A 101 16.16 15.13 10.32
N GLY A 102 15.20 15.29 9.40
CA GLY A 102 15.13 16.40 8.45
C GLY A 102 16.05 16.25 7.22
N THR A 103 16.81 15.18 7.11
CA THR A 103 17.68 14.96 5.93
C THR A 103 16.88 14.45 4.73
N ALA A 104 17.34 14.79 3.52
CA ALA A 104 16.71 14.34 2.28
C ALA A 104 16.76 12.80 2.16
N ARG A 105 15.69 12.21 1.63
CA ARG A 105 15.60 10.75 1.42
C ARG A 105 16.47 10.22 0.27
N GLY A 106 16.97 11.11 -0.59
CA GLY A 106 17.77 10.73 -1.75
C GLY A 106 16.98 9.79 -2.68
N LEU A 107 17.51 8.62 -3.00
CA LEU A 107 16.85 7.63 -3.87
C LEU A 107 15.53 7.08 -3.33
N PHE A 108 15.22 7.32 -2.06
CA PHE A 108 13.97 6.91 -1.42
C PHE A 108 12.94 8.04 -1.36
N ASP A 109 13.21 9.14 -2.06
CA ASP A 109 12.30 10.27 -2.18
C ASP A 109 11.05 9.88 -2.99
N SER A 110 9.89 10.20 -2.43
CA SER A 110 8.61 9.95 -3.08
C SER A 110 8.40 10.77 -4.35
N LEU A 111 9.08 11.91 -4.47
CA LEU A 111 9.02 12.78 -5.64
C LEU A 111 9.92 12.31 -6.79
N LEU A 112 10.85 11.37 -6.56
CA LEU A 112 11.71 10.84 -7.61
C LEU A 112 11.10 9.58 -8.25
N PRO A 113 11.34 9.36 -9.57
CA PRO A 113 10.92 8.16 -10.25
C PRO A 113 11.51 6.89 -9.60
N SER A 114 10.66 5.92 -9.30
CA SER A 114 11.03 4.66 -8.64
C SER A 114 9.97 3.60 -8.93
N PRO A 115 10.26 2.29 -8.74
CA PRO A 115 9.21 1.28 -8.69
C PRO A 115 8.19 1.61 -7.60
N ARG A 116 6.90 1.47 -7.91
CA ARG A 116 5.80 1.77 -7.00
C ARG A 116 4.79 0.65 -6.98
N MET A 117 4.28 0.35 -5.80
CA MET A 117 3.13 -0.53 -5.59
C MET A 117 2.00 0.27 -4.95
N VAL A 118 0.82 0.19 -5.54
CA VAL A 118 -0.38 0.89 -5.05
C VAL A 118 -1.56 -0.08 -5.00
N ILE A 119 -2.32 0.02 -3.92
CA ILE A 119 -3.64 -0.57 -3.79
C ILE A 119 -4.69 0.55 -3.89
N GLY A 120 -5.77 0.30 -4.63
CA GLY A 120 -6.92 1.19 -4.71
C GLY A 120 -8.23 0.42 -4.67
N GLN A 121 -9.31 1.15 -4.44
CA GLN A 121 -10.68 0.64 -4.44
C GLN A 121 -11.56 1.53 -5.29
N THR A 122 -12.35 0.93 -6.19
CA THR A 122 -13.30 1.61 -7.09
C THR A 122 -14.74 1.50 -6.62
N GLY A 123 -15.01 0.59 -5.70
CA GLY A 123 -16.32 0.31 -5.12
C GLY A 123 -16.23 -0.85 -4.13
N PRO A 124 -17.34 -1.22 -3.45
CA PRO A 124 -17.32 -2.29 -2.46
C PRO A 124 -16.75 -3.60 -3.01
N LEU A 125 -15.67 -4.09 -2.39
CA LEU A 125 -14.93 -5.30 -2.79
C LEU A 125 -14.35 -5.28 -4.22
N GLU A 126 -14.23 -4.11 -4.83
CA GLU A 126 -13.60 -3.92 -6.14
C GLU A 126 -12.23 -3.24 -5.98
N TYR A 127 -11.16 -4.02 -6.09
CA TYR A 127 -9.79 -3.54 -5.84
C TYR A 127 -8.98 -3.45 -7.11
N VAL A 128 -8.08 -2.47 -7.13
CA VAL A 128 -7.09 -2.28 -8.17
C VAL A 128 -5.70 -2.36 -7.56
N PHE A 129 -4.85 -3.23 -8.09
CA PHE A 129 -3.44 -3.30 -7.75
C PHE A 129 -2.62 -2.81 -8.94
N VAL A 130 -1.77 -1.82 -8.71
CA VAL A 130 -0.94 -1.23 -9.75
C VAL A 130 0.51 -1.31 -9.35
N GLU A 131 1.31 -1.99 -10.17
CA GLU A 131 2.76 -2.01 -10.09
C GLU A 131 3.34 -1.15 -11.21
N ALA A 132 4.21 -0.21 -10.85
CA ALA A 132 5.06 0.50 -11.80
C ALA A 132 6.48 -0.02 -11.69
N GLU A 133 6.96 -0.65 -12.76
CA GLU A 133 8.36 -1.07 -12.87
C GLU A 133 9.31 0.14 -12.87
N GLY A 134 10.54 -0.06 -12.46
CA GLY A 134 11.53 1.02 -12.49
C GLY A 134 12.96 0.55 -12.21
N ARG A 135 13.88 1.49 -12.17
CA ARG A 135 15.32 1.25 -11.93
C ARG A 135 15.96 0.27 -12.93
N SER A 136 15.41 0.19 -14.12
CA SER A 136 15.88 -0.68 -15.19
C SER A 136 16.28 0.13 -16.44
N ALA A 137 16.87 -0.53 -17.43
CA ALA A 137 17.24 0.09 -18.70
C ALA A 137 16.01 0.58 -19.51
N ILE A 138 14.85 -0.05 -19.30
CA ILE A 138 13.62 0.24 -20.04
C ILE A 138 12.63 1.13 -19.26
N SER A 139 12.74 1.18 -17.94
CA SER A 139 11.89 2.01 -17.09
C SER A 139 12.68 2.63 -15.95
N LYS A 140 12.52 3.93 -15.76
CA LYS A 140 13.03 4.64 -14.56
C LYS A 140 12.10 4.51 -13.36
N GLY A 141 10.85 4.12 -13.59
CA GLY A 141 9.77 4.19 -12.63
C GLY A 141 8.95 5.47 -12.77
N VAL A 142 8.09 5.70 -11.79
CA VAL A 142 7.21 6.86 -11.73
C VAL A 142 7.35 7.59 -10.41
N THR A 143 7.00 8.88 -10.39
CA THR A 143 6.83 9.62 -9.13
C THR A 143 5.54 9.18 -8.43
N THR A 144 5.41 9.51 -7.17
CA THR A 144 4.19 9.18 -6.43
C THR A 144 2.99 10.00 -6.92
N ASP A 145 3.21 11.27 -7.33
CA ASP A 145 2.15 12.09 -7.93
C ASP A 145 1.65 11.49 -9.26
N GLN A 146 2.57 11.09 -10.15
CA GLN A 146 2.19 10.41 -11.40
C GLN A 146 1.37 9.14 -11.16
N MET A 147 1.72 8.40 -10.09
CA MET A 147 0.94 7.22 -9.72
C MET A 147 -0.46 7.60 -9.22
N GLY A 148 -0.59 8.66 -8.41
CA GLY A 148 -1.88 9.15 -7.95
C GLY A 148 -2.78 9.64 -9.10
N GLU A 149 -2.22 10.40 -10.03
CA GLU A 149 -2.93 10.83 -11.25
C GLU A 149 -3.40 9.63 -12.07
N PHE A 150 -2.54 8.62 -12.24
CA PHE A 150 -2.89 7.40 -12.95
C PHE A 150 -4.04 6.65 -12.25
N MET A 151 -3.99 6.50 -10.92
CA MET A 151 -5.04 5.84 -10.15
C MET A 151 -6.40 6.52 -10.33
N LEU A 152 -6.45 7.85 -10.40
CA LEU A 152 -7.70 8.57 -10.72
C LEU A 152 -8.29 8.18 -12.08
N THR A 153 -7.45 7.93 -13.09
CA THR A 153 -7.95 7.50 -14.42
C THR A 153 -8.62 6.12 -14.37
N LEU A 154 -8.34 5.33 -13.34
CA LEU A 154 -8.97 4.03 -13.10
C LEU A 154 -10.28 4.13 -12.28
N GLY A 155 -10.69 5.34 -11.91
CA GLY A 155 -11.93 5.59 -11.18
C GLY A 155 -11.90 5.17 -9.73
N VAL A 156 -10.72 5.14 -9.08
CA VAL A 156 -10.63 4.76 -7.67
C VAL A 156 -11.15 5.87 -6.76
N GLU A 157 -11.84 5.47 -5.70
CA GLU A 157 -12.28 6.35 -4.62
C GLU A 157 -11.21 6.49 -3.53
N THR A 158 -10.45 5.41 -3.29
CA THR A 158 -9.31 5.39 -2.36
C THR A 158 -8.11 4.74 -3.03
N ALA A 159 -6.93 5.34 -2.91
CA ALA A 159 -5.66 4.76 -3.34
C ALA A 159 -4.55 5.04 -2.34
N TYR A 160 -3.70 4.04 -2.12
CA TYR A 160 -2.65 4.10 -1.11
C TYR A 160 -1.36 3.43 -1.59
N CYS A 161 -0.23 4.12 -1.41
CA CYS A 161 1.09 3.63 -1.78
C CYS A 161 1.63 2.67 -0.71
N LEU A 162 2.04 1.49 -1.14
CA LEU A 162 2.72 0.48 -0.34
C LEU A 162 4.25 0.58 -0.52
N ASP A 163 5.01 -0.34 0.08
CA ASP A 163 6.47 -0.33 -0.08
C ASP A 163 6.83 -0.48 -1.56
N GLY A 164 7.79 0.32 -1.99
CA GLY A 164 8.24 0.40 -3.37
C GLY A 164 9.71 0.00 -3.54
N GLY A 165 10.31 0.49 -4.62
CA GLY A 165 11.71 0.18 -4.91
C GLY A 165 11.93 -1.32 -5.05
N ASN A 166 12.94 -1.87 -4.34
CA ASN A 166 13.28 -3.29 -4.41
C ASN A 166 12.27 -4.22 -3.70
N SER A 167 11.25 -3.69 -3.03
CA SER A 167 10.17 -4.47 -2.44
C SER A 167 8.95 -4.60 -3.35
N CYS A 168 8.89 -3.76 -4.38
CA CYS A 168 7.78 -3.71 -5.32
C CYS A 168 7.71 -5.02 -6.10
N ILE A 169 6.66 -5.80 -5.89
CA ILE A 169 6.54 -7.12 -6.49
C ILE A 169 5.06 -7.53 -6.59
N MET A 170 4.69 -8.05 -7.73
CA MET A 170 3.36 -8.61 -7.97
C MET A 170 3.47 -10.05 -8.48
N PHE A 171 2.66 -10.92 -7.88
CA PHE A 171 2.42 -12.27 -8.37
C PHE A 171 1.01 -12.40 -8.92
N PHE A 172 0.88 -13.02 -10.07
CA PHE A 172 -0.40 -13.36 -10.66
C PHE A 172 -0.37 -14.82 -11.10
N HIS A 173 -1.33 -15.62 -10.63
CA HIS A 173 -1.40 -17.07 -10.86
C HIS A 173 -0.07 -17.78 -10.59
N GLY A 174 0.59 -17.43 -9.48
CA GLY A 174 1.82 -18.08 -9.02
C GLY A 174 3.07 -17.76 -9.84
N LYS A 175 3.04 -16.72 -10.67
CA LYS A 175 4.16 -16.20 -11.44
C LYS A 175 4.41 -14.74 -11.10
N TYR A 176 5.65 -14.29 -11.25
CA TYR A 176 5.96 -12.88 -11.23
C TYR A 176 5.27 -12.19 -12.41
N TYR A 177 4.58 -11.09 -12.14
CA TYR A 177 3.96 -10.26 -13.17
C TYR A 177 5.01 -9.40 -13.87
N ASP A 178 5.98 -8.88 -13.12
CA ASP A 178 7.14 -8.16 -13.60
C ASP A 178 8.25 -9.11 -14.07
N SER A 179 8.81 -8.83 -15.25
CA SER A 179 9.89 -9.64 -15.85
C SER A 179 11.29 -9.23 -15.41
N THR A 180 11.48 -8.04 -14.84
CA THR A 180 12.81 -7.43 -14.60
C THR A 180 13.36 -7.70 -13.21
N TYR A 181 12.56 -8.22 -12.29
CA TYR A 181 12.81 -8.19 -10.86
C TYR A 181 13.57 -9.38 -10.27
N LYS A 182 13.80 -10.46 -11.03
CA LYS A 182 14.35 -11.72 -10.51
C LYS A 182 15.74 -11.64 -9.88
N GLU A 183 16.51 -10.59 -10.14
CA GLU A 183 17.90 -10.50 -9.70
C GLU A 183 18.10 -9.74 -8.37
N ASN A 184 17.09 -9.02 -7.88
CA ASN A 184 17.20 -8.13 -6.71
C ASN A 184 16.11 -8.37 -5.66
N GLU A 185 15.53 -9.56 -5.60
CA GLU A 185 14.56 -9.89 -4.56
C GLU A 185 15.16 -9.73 -3.17
N ARG A 186 14.39 -9.12 -2.29
CA ARG A 186 14.70 -9.06 -0.87
C ARG A 186 13.53 -9.59 -0.04
N GLU A 187 13.80 -9.94 1.19
CA GLU A 187 12.78 -10.25 2.16
C GLU A 187 11.88 -9.03 2.39
N ILE A 188 10.57 -9.23 2.39
CA ILE A 188 9.54 -8.24 2.65
C ILE A 188 8.82 -8.57 3.94
N SER A 189 8.19 -7.56 4.57
CA SER A 189 7.56 -7.71 5.88
C SER A 189 6.30 -8.58 5.81
N ASP A 190 5.52 -8.43 4.73
CA ASP A 190 4.24 -9.08 4.52
C ASP A 190 3.77 -8.97 3.07
N ILE A 191 2.66 -9.59 2.79
CA ILE A 191 1.97 -9.54 1.50
C ILE A 191 0.48 -9.25 1.69
N ILE A 192 -0.11 -8.56 0.71
CA ILE A 192 -1.55 -8.51 0.51
C ILE A 192 -1.87 -9.48 -0.61
N TYR A 193 -2.87 -10.34 -0.41
CA TYR A 193 -3.24 -11.34 -1.41
C TYR A 193 -4.74 -11.57 -1.47
N VAL A 194 -5.21 -11.97 -2.64
CA VAL A 194 -6.59 -12.39 -2.89
C VAL A 194 -6.57 -13.87 -3.25
N CYS A 195 -7.30 -14.67 -2.47
CA CYS A 195 -7.44 -16.10 -2.70
C CYS A 195 -8.55 -16.41 -3.72
N SER A 196 -8.38 -17.51 -4.46
CA SER A 196 -9.52 -18.11 -5.13
C SER A 196 -10.43 -18.79 -4.11
N ALA A 197 -11.75 -18.59 -4.23
CA ALA A 197 -12.74 -19.36 -3.49
C ALA A 197 -12.86 -20.80 -4.03
N VAL A 198 -12.32 -21.08 -5.22
CA VAL A 198 -12.31 -22.39 -5.84
C VAL A 198 -11.04 -23.13 -5.40
N PRO A 199 -11.12 -24.32 -4.77
CA PRO A 199 -9.94 -25.11 -4.43
C PRO A 199 -9.10 -25.45 -5.66
N GLU A 200 -7.76 -25.51 -5.51
CA GLU A 200 -6.88 -26.03 -6.56
C GLU A 200 -7.33 -27.45 -6.95
N GLY A 201 -7.64 -27.64 -8.22
CA GLY A 201 -8.07 -28.95 -8.76
C GLY A 201 -9.59 -29.16 -8.87
N GLY A 202 -10.42 -28.19 -8.48
CA GLY A 202 -11.85 -28.21 -8.80
C GLY A 202 -12.08 -27.90 -10.28
N LYS A 203 -12.39 -28.92 -11.08
CA LYS A 203 -12.99 -28.79 -12.41
C LYS A 203 -14.47 -28.52 -12.26
#